data_18e7fb4f5d21dfa7c51b892840c31e93
#
_entry.id   18e7fb4f5d21dfa7c51b892840c31e93
#
_cell.length_a   1.000
_cell.length_b   1.000
_cell.length_c   1.000
_cell.angle_alpha   90.00
_cell.angle_beta   90.00
_cell.angle_gamma   90.00
#
_symmetry.space_group_name_H-M   'P 1'
#
loop_
_entity.id
_entity.type
_entity.pdbx_description
1 polymer ?
#
loop_
_entity_poly.entity_id
_entity_poly.type
_entity_poly.pdbx_seq_one_letter_code
_entity_poly.pdbx_strand_id
1 'polypeptide(L)'
;VTKAKLAARLAQRTGLSLKDARAAIDALFSTVPKYGIIVDELRSGRRVQVTGFGTFETRQRRAREGVNPRTGEKIRISATRFPAFQAGKALKHRVRR
;
A
#
# COMPACT_ATOMS: atom_id res chain seq x y z
N VAL A 1 5.70 -2.71 14.91
CA VAL A 1 5.39 -1.27 14.94
C VAL A 1 4.02 -1.05 14.31
N THR A 2 3.15 -0.38 15.04
CA THR A 2 1.79 -0.10 14.59
C THR A 2 1.70 1.32 14.03
N LYS A 3 0.53 1.66 13.44
CA LYS A 3 0.24 3.03 13.01
C LYS A 3 0.42 4.03 14.15
N ALA A 4 -0.04 3.67 15.34
CA ALA A 4 0.08 4.54 16.52
C ALA A 4 1.54 4.83 16.87
N LYS A 5 2.40 3.82 16.81
CA LYS A 5 3.84 4.00 17.06
C LYS A 5 4.51 4.80 15.95
N LEU A 6 4.10 4.62 14.70
CA LEU A 6 4.60 5.45 13.61
C LEU A 6 4.25 6.92 13.84
N ALA A 7 3.02 7.20 14.26
CA ALA A 7 2.60 8.56 14.55
C ALA A 7 3.39 9.18 15.70
N ALA A 8 3.65 8.40 16.74
CA ALA A 8 4.46 8.87 17.87
C ALA A 8 5.87 9.24 17.42
N ARG A 9 6.50 8.41 16.60
CA ARG A 9 7.83 8.69 16.07
C ARG A 9 7.83 9.89 15.12
N LEU A 10 6.80 10.02 14.32
CA LEU A 10 6.63 11.17 13.43
C LEU A 10 6.56 12.47 14.24
N ALA A 11 5.76 12.48 15.31
CA ALA A 11 5.65 13.62 16.19
C ALA A 11 7.00 14.01 16.78
N GLN A 12 7.78 13.03 17.24
CA GLN A 12 9.11 13.27 17.81
C GLN A 12 10.08 13.87 16.79
N ARG A 13 10.05 13.39 15.57
CA ARG A 13 10.98 13.81 14.52
C ARG A 13 10.64 15.14 13.89
N THR A 14 9.39 15.54 13.90
CA THR A 14 8.92 16.72 13.18
C THR A 14 8.52 17.87 14.10
N GLY A 15 8.34 17.60 15.39
CA GLY A 15 7.79 18.58 16.31
C GLY A 15 6.27 18.75 16.21
N LEU A 16 5.60 17.93 15.40
CA LEU A 16 4.14 17.94 15.34
C LEU A 16 3.55 17.43 16.66
N SER A 17 2.34 17.89 16.98
CA SER A 17 1.59 17.31 18.09
C SER A 17 1.27 15.86 17.76
N LEU A 18 1.02 15.05 18.78
CA LEU A 18 0.60 13.66 18.56
C LEU A 18 -0.70 13.60 17.77
N LYS A 19 -1.62 14.52 18.03
CA LYS A 19 -2.89 14.62 17.29
C LYS A 19 -2.65 14.86 15.81
N ASP A 20 -1.81 15.81 15.46
CA ASP A 20 -1.51 16.13 14.07
C ASP A 20 -0.74 15.01 13.37
N ALA A 21 0.19 14.38 14.09
CA ALA A 21 0.93 13.25 13.53
C ALA A 21 0.01 12.06 13.23
N ARG A 22 -0.94 11.77 14.12
CA ARG A 22 -1.94 10.72 13.87
C ARG A 22 -2.81 11.04 12.66
N ALA A 23 -3.24 12.29 12.55
CA ALA A 23 -4.06 12.74 11.42
C ALA A 23 -3.29 12.59 10.10
N ALA A 24 -2.02 12.94 10.09
CA ALA A 24 -1.16 12.82 8.91
C ALA A 24 -1.00 11.36 8.47
N ILE A 25 -0.67 10.48 9.39
CA ILE A 25 -0.52 9.04 9.10
C ILE A 25 -1.83 8.45 8.61
N ASP A 26 -2.94 8.82 9.25
CA ASP A 26 -4.26 8.33 8.85
C ASP A 26 -4.64 8.80 7.45
N ALA A 27 -4.41 10.06 7.13
CA ALA A 27 -4.71 10.57 5.80
C ALA A 27 -3.91 9.86 4.71
N LEU A 28 -2.65 9.51 4.98
CA LEU A 28 -1.84 8.81 4.01
C LEU A 28 -2.27 7.36 3.80
N PHE A 29 -2.55 6.64 4.88
CA PHE A 29 -2.66 5.18 4.85
C PHE A 29 -4.07 4.63 5.11
N SER A 30 -5.07 5.48 5.30
CA SER A 30 -6.43 4.99 5.47
C SER A 30 -6.91 4.26 4.22
N THR A 31 -7.66 3.20 4.41
CA THR A 31 -8.31 2.48 3.30
C THR A 31 -9.69 3.02 2.98
N VAL A 32 -10.15 4.03 3.71
CA VAL A 32 -11.47 4.63 3.48
C VAL A 32 -11.44 5.42 2.16
N PRO A 33 -12.34 5.09 1.20
CA PRO A 33 -12.40 5.80 -0.07
C PRO A 33 -12.63 7.30 0.13
N LYS A 34 -11.99 8.09 -0.71
CA LYS A 34 -12.02 9.57 -0.70
C LYS A 34 -11.33 10.22 0.50
N TYR A 35 -10.87 9.42 1.47
CA TYR A 35 -10.10 9.93 2.61
C TYR A 35 -8.62 9.56 2.52
N GLY A 36 -8.31 8.28 2.30
CA GLY A 36 -6.93 7.82 2.18
C GLY A 36 -6.28 8.29 0.88
N ILE A 37 -5.19 9.01 0.97
CA ILE A 37 -4.53 9.61 -0.20
C ILE A 37 -3.96 8.52 -1.12
N ILE A 38 -3.22 7.58 -0.55
CA ILE A 38 -2.59 6.52 -1.34
C ILE A 38 -3.65 5.63 -1.99
N VAL A 39 -4.68 5.27 -1.25
CA VAL A 39 -5.79 4.46 -1.77
C VAL A 39 -6.49 5.14 -2.94
N ASP A 40 -6.77 6.43 -2.81
CA ASP A 40 -7.44 7.17 -3.89
C ASP A 40 -6.60 7.25 -5.15
N GLU A 41 -5.31 7.47 -5.03
CA GLU A 41 -4.41 7.48 -6.18
C GLU A 41 -4.39 6.11 -6.87
N LEU A 42 -4.30 5.03 -6.10
CA LEU A 42 -4.27 3.68 -6.64
C LEU A 42 -5.60 3.30 -7.29
N ARG A 43 -6.72 3.69 -6.70
CA ARG A 43 -8.05 3.45 -7.28
C ARG A 43 -8.22 4.13 -8.62
N SER A 44 -7.60 5.28 -8.81
CA SER A 44 -7.63 6.03 -10.06
C SER A 44 -6.64 5.50 -11.10
N GLY A 45 -5.88 4.47 -10.77
CA GLY A 45 -4.87 3.88 -11.66
C GLY A 45 -3.55 4.63 -11.68
N ARG A 46 -3.36 5.58 -10.77
CA ARG A 46 -2.11 6.33 -10.68
C ARG A 46 -1.17 5.68 -9.67
N ARG A 47 0.11 5.89 -9.88
CA ARG A 47 1.15 5.43 -8.94
C ARG A 47 1.47 6.53 -7.93
N VAL A 48 1.91 6.11 -6.75
CA VAL A 48 2.46 7.03 -5.76
C VAL A 48 3.94 6.72 -5.62
N GLN A 49 4.76 7.58 -6.21
CA GLN A 49 6.21 7.42 -6.19
C GLN A 49 6.81 8.30 -5.10
N VAL A 50 7.46 7.66 -4.13
CA VAL A 50 8.21 8.36 -3.08
C VAL A 50 9.68 8.16 -3.37
N THR A 51 10.30 9.17 -3.94
CA THR A 51 11.68 9.11 -4.42
C THR A 51 12.63 8.64 -3.33
N GLY A 52 13.43 7.62 -3.62
CA GLY A 52 14.37 7.04 -2.69
C GLY A 52 13.76 6.00 -1.74
N PHE A 53 12.44 5.98 -1.61
CA PHE A 53 11.76 5.03 -0.72
C PHE A 53 11.13 3.88 -1.50
N GLY A 54 10.27 4.20 -2.45
CA GLY A 54 9.60 3.18 -3.25
C GLY A 54 8.36 3.72 -3.95
N THR A 55 7.68 2.82 -4.63
CA THR A 55 6.51 3.16 -5.42
C THR A 55 5.35 2.26 -5.05
N PHE A 56 4.21 2.87 -4.71
CA PHE A 56 2.94 2.17 -4.58
C PHE A 56 2.27 2.15 -5.94
N GLU A 57 1.80 1.00 -6.36
CA GLU A 57 1.19 0.82 -7.68
C GLU A 57 0.12 -0.25 -7.63
N THR A 58 -0.66 -0.35 -8.70
CA THR A 58 -1.57 -1.47 -8.88
C THR A 58 -1.00 -2.38 -9.95
N ARG A 59 -1.23 -3.67 -9.78
CA ARG A 59 -0.89 -4.70 -10.76
C ARG A 59 -2.13 -5.49 -11.09
N GLN A 60 -2.16 -6.02 -12.30
CA GLN A 60 -3.27 -6.86 -12.72
C GLN A 60 -2.84 -8.31 -12.81
N ARG A 61 -3.73 -9.17 -12.35
CA ARG A 61 -3.66 -10.60 -12.64
C ARG A 61 -4.64 -10.89 -13.74
N ARG A 62 -4.16 -11.58 -14.78
CA ARG A 62 -5.02 -11.97 -15.90
C ARG A 62 -6.08 -12.95 -15.44
N ALA A 63 -7.23 -12.92 -16.10
CA ALA A 63 -8.20 -13.99 -15.98
C ALA A 63 -7.52 -15.31 -16.39
N ARG A 64 -7.79 -16.37 -15.65
CA ARG A 64 -7.21 -17.68 -15.90
C ARG A 64 -8.21 -18.77 -15.57
N GLU A 65 -7.96 -19.96 -16.08
CA GLU A 65 -8.71 -21.14 -15.68
C GLU A 65 -8.03 -21.76 -14.47
N GLY A 66 -8.84 -22.17 -13.51
CA GLY A 66 -8.39 -22.90 -12.35
C GLY A 66 -9.22 -24.16 -12.20
N VAL A 67 -8.90 -24.94 -11.17
CA VAL A 67 -9.63 -26.18 -10.86
C VAL A 67 -10.09 -26.09 -9.42
N ASN A 68 -11.37 -26.38 -9.20
CA ASN A 68 -11.90 -26.50 -7.85
C ASN A 68 -11.32 -27.76 -7.19
N PRO A 69 -10.51 -27.64 -6.12
CA PRO A 69 -9.86 -28.81 -5.53
C PRO A 69 -10.85 -29.79 -4.88
N ARG A 70 -12.10 -29.37 -4.61
CA ARG A 70 -13.12 -30.24 -4.05
C ARG A 70 -13.80 -31.13 -5.09
N THR A 71 -14.08 -30.54 -6.25
CA THR A 71 -14.93 -31.21 -7.25
C THR A 71 -14.17 -31.57 -8.51
N GLY A 72 -12.97 -31.02 -8.71
CA GLY A 72 -12.22 -31.19 -9.93
C GLY A 72 -12.79 -30.41 -11.12
N GLU A 73 -13.82 -29.59 -10.89
CA GLU A 73 -14.43 -28.79 -11.95
C GLU A 73 -13.53 -27.62 -12.34
N LYS A 74 -13.53 -27.31 -13.62
CA LYS A 74 -12.86 -26.11 -14.13
C LYS A 74 -13.63 -24.88 -13.72
N ILE A 75 -12.92 -23.90 -13.17
CA ILE A 75 -13.49 -22.61 -12.80
C ILE A 75 -12.73 -21.51 -13.51
N ARG A 76 -13.42 -20.41 -13.79
CA ARG A 76 -12.78 -19.23 -14.36
C ARG A 76 -12.47 -18.24 -13.25
N ILE A 77 -11.20 -17.91 -13.09
CA ILE A 77 -10.75 -16.89 -12.18
C ILE A 77 -10.69 -15.57 -12.95
N SER A 78 -11.50 -14.62 -12.53
CA SER A 78 -11.59 -13.32 -13.19
C SER A 78 -10.30 -12.52 -13.03
N ALA A 79 -10.04 -11.62 -13.97
CA ALA A 79 -8.96 -10.66 -13.85
C ALA A 79 -9.19 -9.76 -12.61
N THR A 80 -8.14 -9.50 -11.85
CA THR A 80 -8.23 -8.67 -10.66
C THR A 80 -7.08 -7.66 -10.63
N ARG A 81 -7.34 -6.51 -10.02
CA ARG A 81 -6.28 -5.55 -9.68
C ARG A 81 -5.94 -5.72 -8.21
N PHE A 82 -4.68 -5.55 -7.88
CA PHE A 82 -4.24 -5.59 -6.50
C PHE A 82 -3.14 -4.54 -6.25
N PRO A 83 -3.05 -4.01 -5.03
CA PRO A 83 -2.01 -3.06 -4.69
C PRO A 83 -0.66 -3.77 -4.54
N ALA A 84 0.39 -3.08 -4.93
CA ALA A 84 1.75 -3.57 -4.77
C ALA A 84 2.67 -2.42 -4.37
N PHE A 85 3.70 -2.75 -3.63
CA PHE A 85 4.73 -1.79 -3.27
C PHE A 85 6.06 -2.31 -3.79
N GLN A 86 6.73 -1.49 -4.59
CA GLN A 86 8.08 -1.79 -5.07
C GLN A 86 9.07 -0.93 -4.31
N ALA A 87 9.91 -1.56 -3.49
CA ALA A 87 10.91 -0.84 -2.74
C ALA A 87 11.92 -0.16 -3.66
N GLY A 88 12.27 1.07 -3.33
CA GLY A 88 13.29 1.80 -4.05
C GLY A 88 14.68 1.28 -3.73
N LYS A 89 15.64 1.63 -4.58
CA LYS A 89 17.02 1.18 -4.44
C LYS A 89 17.63 1.59 -3.10
N ALA A 90 17.41 2.83 -2.70
CA ALA A 90 17.95 3.34 -1.44
C ALA A 90 17.37 2.59 -0.24
N LEU A 91 16.05 2.33 -0.24
CA LEU A 91 15.42 1.58 0.83
C LEU A 91 15.97 0.16 0.91
N LYS A 92 16.09 -0.53 -0.23
CA LYS A 92 16.65 -1.88 -0.26
C LYS A 92 18.06 -1.91 0.30
N HIS A 93 18.86 -0.93 -0.07
CA HIS A 93 20.26 -0.84 0.36
C HIS A 93 20.37 -0.62 1.86
N ARG A 94 19.51 0.21 2.44
CA ARG A 94 19.53 0.53 3.87
C ARG A 94 19.04 -0.61 4.76
N VAL A 95 18.16 -1.45 4.24
CA VAL A 95 17.62 -2.58 5.00
C VAL A 95 18.47 -3.83 4.84
N ARG A 96 19.17 -3.98 3.73
CA ARG A 96 19.99 -5.15 3.43
C ARG A 96 21.19 -5.22 4.38
N ARG A 97 21.44 -6.40 4.88
CA ARG A 97 22.61 -6.68 5.70
C ARG A 97 23.65 -7.44 4.91
#